data_aad6df92eed00d37551e46f73efee0b2
#
_entry.id   aad6df92eed00d37551e46f73efee0b2
#
_cell.length_a   1.000
_cell.length_b   1.000
_cell.length_c   1.000
_cell.angle_alpha   90.00
_cell.angle_beta   90.00
_cell.angle_gamma   90.00
#
_symmetry.space_group_name_H-M   'P 1'
#
loop_
_entity.id
_entity.type
_entity.pdbx_description
1 polymer ?
#
loop_
_entity_poly.entity_id
_entity_poly.type
_entity_poly.pdbx_seq_one_letter_code
_entity_poly.pdbx_strand_id
1 'polypeptide(L)'
;EGALNPKLIAVLSRVQDPGNAGTILRVADAAGADLVITTKGSVDLYNPKTVRSTAGSLFHVPVIQGVELEDFAEDVKSQGTAVLAADGYGVVNLQELTEYTAARRAGVEASAPSGVKGNFDLSKPTMWLFGNEAQGLNAEEKAAATMRVAVPVYGSAESLNVGTAAAVCLYASAMAQRSNSLG
;
A
#
# COMPACT_ATOMS: atom_id res chain seq x y z
N GLU A 1 -13.50 -7.08 22.94
CA GLU A 1 -12.62 -6.22 22.12
C GLU A 1 -12.02 -7.12 21.06
N GLY A 2 -12.67 -7.17 19.89
CA GLY A 2 -12.14 -7.93 18.75
C GLY A 2 -10.88 -7.25 18.24
N ALA A 3 -9.75 -7.95 18.24
CA ALA A 3 -8.54 -7.48 17.60
C ALA A 3 -8.87 -7.17 16.14
N LEU A 4 -8.69 -5.92 15.72
CA LEU A 4 -8.72 -5.55 14.30
C LEU A 4 -7.62 -6.35 13.61
N ASN A 5 -7.99 -7.26 12.74
CA ASN A 5 -7.05 -7.98 11.89
C ASN A 5 -7.14 -7.38 10.47
N PRO A 6 -6.50 -6.23 10.22
CA PRO A 6 -6.63 -5.52 8.97
C PRO A 6 -6.01 -6.34 7.83
N LYS A 7 -6.72 -6.41 6.71
CA LYS A 7 -6.24 -7.10 5.50
C LYS A 7 -5.55 -6.15 4.52
N LEU A 8 -5.90 -4.87 4.56
CA LEU A 8 -5.32 -3.86 3.69
C LEU A 8 -5.08 -2.56 4.45
N ILE A 9 -3.81 -2.18 4.53
CA ILE A 9 -3.36 -0.95 5.20
C ILE A 9 -2.62 -0.08 4.19
N ALA A 10 -2.92 1.22 4.18
CA ALA A 10 -2.16 2.21 3.42
C ALA A 10 -1.34 3.09 4.36
N VAL A 11 -0.06 3.23 4.10
CA VAL A 11 0.85 4.08 4.89
C VAL A 11 1.40 5.21 4.03
N LEU A 12 1.20 6.44 4.48
CA LEU A 12 1.80 7.63 3.91
C LEU A 12 3.11 7.90 4.66
N SER A 13 4.24 7.60 4.01
CA SER A 13 5.57 7.80 4.60
C SER A 13 6.13 9.16 4.20
N ARG A 14 6.01 10.14 5.09
CA ARG A 14 6.45 11.53 4.87
C ARG A 14 5.82 12.17 3.62
N VAL A 15 4.58 11.86 3.34
CA VAL A 15 3.80 12.52 2.29
C VAL A 15 3.41 13.92 2.79
N GLN A 16 3.87 14.97 2.13
CA GLN A 16 3.75 16.34 2.60
C GLN A 16 2.74 17.16 1.81
N ASP A 17 2.46 16.80 0.57
CA ASP A 17 1.48 17.50 -0.25
C ASP A 17 0.05 17.13 0.16
N PRO A 18 -0.79 18.12 0.56
CA PRO A 18 -2.17 17.86 0.97
C PRO A 18 -3.02 17.20 -0.11
N GLY A 19 -2.79 17.54 -1.38
CA GLY A 19 -3.50 16.95 -2.51
C GLY A 19 -3.18 15.46 -2.68
N ASN A 20 -1.91 15.09 -2.61
CA ASN A 20 -1.49 13.69 -2.66
C ASN A 20 -2.00 12.89 -1.46
N ALA A 21 -1.88 13.45 -0.26
CA ALA A 21 -2.40 12.81 0.94
C ALA A 21 -3.91 12.55 0.83
N GLY A 22 -4.68 13.53 0.39
CA GLY A 22 -6.11 13.40 0.17
C GLY A 22 -6.47 12.37 -0.91
N THR A 23 -5.71 12.35 -2.00
CA THR A 23 -5.89 11.34 -3.07
C THR A 23 -5.65 9.93 -2.54
N ILE A 24 -4.57 9.71 -1.79
CA ILE A 24 -4.26 8.40 -1.21
C ILE A 24 -5.37 7.96 -0.26
N LEU A 25 -5.86 8.86 0.59
CA LEU A 25 -6.95 8.55 1.50
C LEU A 25 -8.25 8.18 0.76
N ARG A 26 -8.61 8.93 -0.28
CA ARG A 26 -9.76 8.60 -1.14
C ARG A 26 -9.63 7.24 -1.79
N VAL A 27 -8.45 6.94 -2.32
CA VAL A 27 -8.18 5.64 -2.94
C VAL A 27 -8.25 4.52 -1.90
N ALA A 28 -7.68 4.72 -0.72
CA ALA A 28 -7.76 3.75 0.37
C ALA A 28 -9.21 3.46 0.77
N ASP A 29 -10.04 4.49 0.91
CA ASP A 29 -11.48 4.34 1.15
C ASP A 29 -12.16 3.56 0.03
N ALA A 30 -11.97 3.97 -1.21
CA ALA A 30 -12.57 3.31 -2.38
C ALA A 30 -12.12 1.85 -2.54
N ALA A 31 -10.87 1.54 -2.25
CA ALA A 31 -10.33 0.18 -2.24
C ALA A 31 -10.80 -0.66 -1.03
N GLY A 32 -11.42 -0.03 -0.05
CA GLY A 32 -11.87 -0.66 1.18
C GLY A 32 -10.72 -1.05 2.10
N ALA A 33 -9.69 -0.19 2.19
CA ALA A 33 -8.64 -0.36 3.17
C ALA A 33 -9.21 -0.30 4.59
N ASP A 34 -8.66 -1.10 5.48
CA ASP A 34 -9.11 -1.20 6.86
C ASP A 34 -8.50 -0.10 7.74
N LEU A 35 -7.38 0.47 7.31
CA LEU A 35 -6.62 1.46 8.08
C LEU A 35 -5.74 2.31 7.16
N VAL A 36 -5.67 3.60 7.46
CA VAL A 36 -4.69 4.53 6.88
C VAL A 36 -3.79 5.04 7.98
N ILE A 37 -2.49 5.04 7.73
CA ILE A 37 -1.47 5.48 8.68
C ILE A 37 -0.63 6.58 8.04
N THR A 38 -0.26 7.59 8.81
CA THR A 38 0.81 8.52 8.44
C THR A 38 1.99 8.38 9.38
N THR A 39 3.19 8.40 8.84
CA THR A 39 4.40 8.46 9.64
C THR A 39 4.70 9.90 10.04
N LYS A 40 5.59 10.08 11.02
CA LYS A 40 6.11 11.40 11.38
C LYS A 40 6.68 12.11 10.14
N GLY A 41 6.45 13.40 10.05
CA GLY A 41 6.87 14.22 8.89
C GLY A 41 5.87 14.26 7.74
N SER A 42 4.75 13.55 7.85
CA SER A 42 3.64 13.69 6.90
C SER A 42 2.78 14.90 7.22
N VAL A 43 2.05 15.43 6.22
CA VAL A 43 1.06 16.48 6.42
C VAL A 43 -0.03 16.00 7.38
N ASP A 44 -0.57 16.91 8.19
CA ASP A 44 -1.73 16.62 9.04
C ASP A 44 -2.96 16.35 8.15
N LEU A 45 -3.56 15.17 8.28
CA LEU A 45 -4.74 14.79 7.51
C LEU A 45 -5.98 15.63 7.86
N TYR A 46 -5.99 16.28 9.02
CA TYR A 46 -7.04 17.21 9.43
C TYR A 46 -6.77 18.67 9.01
N ASN A 47 -5.66 18.92 8.31
CA ASN A 47 -5.45 20.21 7.66
C ASN A 47 -6.59 20.49 6.67
N PRO A 48 -7.15 21.74 6.64
CA PRO A 48 -8.31 22.05 5.78
C PRO A 48 -8.12 21.74 4.30
N LYS A 49 -6.93 21.90 3.75
CA LYS A 49 -6.63 21.53 2.36
C LYS A 49 -6.70 20.02 2.14
N THR A 50 -6.16 19.24 3.08
CA THR A 50 -6.22 17.77 3.02
C THR A 50 -7.66 17.30 3.17
N VAL A 51 -8.39 17.79 4.16
CA VAL A 51 -9.80 17.44 4.39
C VAL A 51 -10.63 17.69 3.13
N ARG A 52 -10.47 18.81 2.46
CA ARG A 52 -11.17 19.11 1.19
C ARG A 52 -10.82 18.12 0.09
N SER A 53 -9.55 17.72 -0.02
CA SER A 53 -9.10 16.77 -1.05
C SER A 53 -9.53 15.33 -0.79
N THR A 54 -9.94 14.98 0.44
CA THR A 54 -10.44 13.63 0.77
C THR A 54 -11.87 13.39 0.29
N ALA A 55 -12.64 14.43 -0.06
CA ALA A 55 -14.04 14.32 -0.48
C ALA A 55 -14.90 13.49 0.49
N GLY A 56 -14.68 13.63 1.79
CA GLY A 56 -15.41 12.91 2.84
C GLY A 56 -14.80 11.58 3.28
N SER A 57 -13.85 11.02 2.56
CA SER A 57 -13.25 9.72 2.88
C SER A 57 -12.57 9.67 4.25
N LEU A 58 -12.12 10.82 4.76
CA LEU A 58 -11.52 10.94 6.10
C LEU A 58 -12.45 10.42 7.23
N PHE A 59 -13.75 10.45 7.00
CA PHE A 59 -14.75 9.99 7.97
C PHE A 59 -15.15 8.52 7.80
N HIS A 60 -14.68 7.86 6.76
CA HIS A 60 -15.04 6.48 6.44
C HIS A 60 -13.96 5.46 6.82
N VAL A 61 -12.69 5.87 6.81
CA VAL A 61 -11.55 4.99 7.07
C VAL A 61 -10.90 5.37 8.40
N PRO A 62 -10.64 4.42 9.29
CA PRO A 62 -9.83 4.67 10.48
C PRO A 62 -8.45 5.22 10.12
N VAL A 63 -8.01 6.25 10.83
CA VAL A 63 -6.73 6.93 10.59
C VAL A 63 -5.91 6.99 11.86
N ILE A 64 -4.63 6.64 11.78
CA ILE A 64 -3.63 6.83 12.84
C ILE A 64 -2.51 7.70 12.29
N GLN A 65 -2.21 8.80 12.96
CA GLN A 65 -1.19 9.76 12.52
C GLN A 65 0.06 9.73 13.41
N GLY A 66 1.20 10.07 12.78
CA GLY A 66 2.45 10.31 13.49
C GLY A 66 3.13 9.04 14.02
N VAL A 67 2.95 7.92 13.37
CA VAL A 67 3.48 6.62 13.79
C VAL A 67 4.99 6.52 13.50
N GLU A 68 5.72 5.83 14.37
CA GLU A 68 7.06 5.34 14.06
C GLU A 68 6.94 4.08 13.21
N LEU A 69 7.42 4.17 11.97
CA LEU A 69 7.20 3.11 10.98
C LEU A 69 7.80 1.78 11.38
N GLU A 70 9.03 1.78 11.90
CA GLU A 70 9.76 0.55 12.20
C GLU A 70 9.01 -0.33 13.19
N ASP A 71 8.60 0.25 14.32
CA ASP A 71 7.87 -0.48 15.37
C ASP A 71 6.54 -1.01 14.83
N PHE A 72 5.81 -0.19 14.10
CA PHE A 72 4.52 -0.60 13.53
C PHE A 72 4.68 -1.70 12.48
N ALA A 73 5.70 -1.61 11.63
CA ALA A 73 5.98 -2.61 10.61
C ALA A 73 6.36 -3.97 11.25
N GLU A 74 7.13 -3.97 12.33
CA GLU A 74 7.46 -5.19 13.08
C GLU A 74 6.20 -5.83 13.67
N ASP A 75 5.33 -5.03 14.28
CA ASP A 75 4.08 -5.52 14.86
C ASP A 75 3.19 -6.20 13.82
N VAL A 76 2.94 -5.58 12.68
CA VAL A 76 2.07 -6.15 11.64
C VAL A 76 2.70 -7.37 10.97
N LYS A 77 4.02 -7.38 10.78
CA LYS A 77 4.75 -8.56 10.27
C LYS A 77 4.62 -9.76 11.23
N SER A 78 4.71 -9.51 12.54
CA SER A 78 4.54 -10.56 13.55
C SER A 78 3.14 -11.20 13.51
N GLN A 79 2.15 -10.46 13.01
CA GLN A 79 0.77 -10.91 12.83
C GLN A 79 0.50 -11.52 11.44
N GLY A 80 1.54 -11.69 10.63
CA GLY A 80 1.43 -12.30 9.29
C GLY A 80 1.06 -11.34 8.16
N THR A 81 1.10 -10.03 8.39
CA THR A 81 0.89 -9.03 7.35
C THR A 81 2.20 -8.74 6.61
N ALA A 82 2.19 -8.83 5.29
CA ALA A 82 3.34 -8.42 4.47
C ALA A 82 3.41 -6.90 4.35
N VAL A 83 4.61 -6.35 4.48
CA VAL A 83 4.87 -4.93 4.29
C VAL A 83 5.50 -4.72 2.91
N LEU A 84 4.78 -4.07 2.00
CA LEU A 84 5.20 -3.84 0.62
C LEU A 84 5.56 -2.37 0.41
N ALA A 85 6.81 -2.11 0.03
CA ALA A 85 7.25 -0.79 -0.35
C ALA A 85 6.95 -0.53 -1.83
N ALA A 86 6.11 0.46 -2.14
CA ALA A 86 5.92 0.94 -3.51
C ALA A 86 7.17 1.73 -3.94
N ASP A 87 8.02 1.12 -4.73
CA ASP A 87 9.33 1.63 -5.13
C ASP A 87 9.60 1.30 -6.60
N GLY A 88 9.78 2.32 -7.42
CA GLY A 88 10.03 2.15 -8.86
C GLY A 88 11.28 1.32 -9.20
N TYR A 89 12.20 1.16 -8.26
CA TYR A 89 13.39 0.30 -8.37
C TYR A 89 13.22 -1.04 -7.66
N GLY A 90 12.03 -1.39 -7.23
CA GLY A 90 11.74 -2.66 -6.58
C GLY A 90 11.98 -3.85 -7.51
N VAL A 91 12.44 -4.96 -6.92
CA VAL A 91 12.72 -6.21 -7.67
C VAL A 91 11.42 -6.90 -8.07
N VAL A 92 10.38 -6.83 -7.26
CA VAL A 92 9.09 -7.45 -7.55
C VAL A 92 8.31 -6.56 -8.52
N ASN A 93 7.94 -7.11 -9.67
CA ASN A 93 7.08 -6.43 -10.63
C ASN A 93 5.60 -6.65 -10.27
N LEU A 94 4.85 -5.56 -10.14
CA LEU A 94 3.44 -5.65 -9.73
C LEU A 94 2.56 -6.39 -10.75
N GLN A 95 2.83 -6.26 -12.05
CA GLN A 95 2.10 -7.01 -13.08
C GLN A 95 2.32 -8.52 -12.89
N GLU A 96 3.58 -8.95 -12.80
CA GLU A 96 3.91 -10.35 -12.59
C GLU A 96 3.31 -10.90 -11.28
N LEU A 97 3.33 -10.11 -10.22
CA LEU A 97 2.72 -10.47 -8.93
C LEU A 97 1.19 -10.62 -9.06
N THR A 98 0.55 -9.76 -9.84
CA THR A 98 -0.90 -9.83 -10.09
C THR A 98 -1.25 -11.09 -10.89
N GLU A 99 -0.50 -11.40 -11.94
CA GLU A 99 -0.67 -12.61 -12.75
C GLU A 99 -0.45 -13.87 -11.93
N TYR A 100 0.60 -13.90 -11.13
CA TYR A 100 0.89 -14.98 -10.20
C TYR A 100 -0.25 -15.22 -9.20
N THR A 101 -0.76 -14.13 -8.61
CA THR A 101 -1.90 -14.19 -7.68
C THR A 101 -3.14 -14.79 -8.36
N ALA A 102 -3.43 -14.36 -9.58
CA ALA A 102 -4.56 -14.87 -10.36
C ALA A 102 -4.42 -16.37 -10.68
N ALA A 103 -3.22 -16.81 -11.08
CA ALA A 103 -2.93 -18.22 -11.37
C ALA A 103 -3.12 -19.09 -10.12
N ARG A 104 -2.58 -18.68 -8.99
CA ARG A 104 -2.75 -19.40 -7.71
C ARG A 104 -4.21 -19.53 -7.32
N ARG A 105 -4.97 -18.47 -7.46
CA ARG A 105 -6.41 -18.48 -7.16
C ARG A 105 -7.19 -19.42 -8.08
N ALA A 106 -6.79 -19.53 -9.34
CA ALA A 106 -7.39 -20.45 -10.30
C ALA A 106 -6.92 -21.91 -10.13
N GLY A 107 -6.03 -22.18 -9.17
CA GLY A 107 -5.45 -23.51 -8.97
C GLY A 107 -4.47 -23.93 -10.07
N VAL A 108 -3.96 -22.94 -10.81
CA VAL A 108 -2.95 -23.17 -11.86
C VAL A 108 -1.56 -23.09 -11.25
N GLU A 109 -0.72 -24.05 -11.57
CA GLU A 109 0.67 -24.03 -11.14
C GLU A 109 1.41 -22.85 -11.77
N ALA A 110 2.06 -22.05 -10.94
CA ALA A 110 2.83 -20.90 -11.37
C ALA A 110 4.02 -20.67 -10.44
N SER A 111 5.14 -20.28 -11.03
CA SER A 111 6.34 -19.92 -10.27
C SER A 111 6.19 -18.48 -9.73
N ALA A 112 6.61 -18.27 -8.48
CA ALA A 112 6.61 -16.95 -7.89
C ALA A 112 7.55 -16.01 -8.67
N PRO A 113 7.15 -14.75 -8.89
CA PRO A 113 8.01 -13.76 -9.50
C PRO A 113 9.29 -13.53 -8.70
N SER A 114 10.32 -13.01 -9.38
CA SER A 114 11.58 -12.65 -8.74
C SER A 114 11.35 -11.70 -7.57
N GLY A 115 12.03 -11.95 -6.45
CA GLY A 115 11.96 -11.14 -5.24
C GLY A 115 10.75 -11.41 -4.32
N VAL A 116 9.80 -12.23 -4.74
CA VAL A 116 8.69 -12.63 -3.86
C VAL A 116 9.20 -13.58 -2.78
N LYS A 117 8.87 -13.28 -1.54
CA LYS A 117 9.28 -14.05 -0.37
C LYS A 117 8.20 -15.01 0.09
N GLY A 118 8.62 -16.23 0.41
CA GLY A 118 7.72 -17.27 0.91
C GLY A 118 6.60 -17.61 -0.07
N ASN A 119 5.40 -17.77 0.47
CA ASN A 119 4.19 -18.08 -0.30
C ASN A 119 3.28 -16.85 -0.48
N PHE A 120 3.86 -15.65 -0.44
CA PHE A 120 3.08 -14.43 -0.58
C PHE A 120 2.42 -14.30 -1.94
N ASP A 121 1.19 -13.83 -1.95
CA ASP A 121 0.47 -13.29 -3.09
C ASP A 121 -0.44 -12.14 -2.62
N LEU A 122 -1.01 -11.39 -3.55
CA LEU A 122 -1.79 -10.17 -3.22
C LEU A 122 -3.10 -10.43 -2.49
N SER A 123 -3.57 -11.68 -2.38
CA SER A 123 -4.75 -12.04 -1.59
C SER A 123 -4.48 -12.04 -0.09
N LYS A 124 -3.23 -12.03 0.32
CA LYS A 124 -2.78 -12.05 1.71
C LYS A 124 -2.87 -10.66 2.36
N PRO A 125 -2.95 -10.58 3.71
CA PRO A 125 -2.91 -9.31 4.41
C PRO A 125 -1.67 -8.49 4.02
N THR A 126 -1.87 -7.22 3.68
CA THR A 126 -0.84 -6.36 3.09
C THR A 126 -0.89 -4.95 3.67
N MET A 127 0.27 -4.42 4.00
CA MET A 127 0.49 -3.02 4.31
C MET A 127 1.36 -2.39 3.22
N TRP A 128 0.83 -1.41 2.49
CA TRP A 128 1.54 -0.69 1.45
C TRP A 128 2.18 0.58 1.98
N LEU A 129 3.48 0.79 1.70
CA LEU A 129 4.20 2.02 2.00
C LEU A 129 4.29 2.90 0.75
N PHE A 130 3.82 4.14 0.86
CA PHE A 130 3.92 5.17 -0.17
C PHE A 130 4.79 6.30 0.31
N GLY A 131 5.84 6.63 -0.45
CA GLY A 131 6.89 7.54 -0.03
C GLY A 131 6.64 9.01 -0.34
N ASN A 132 7.57 9.84 0.11
CA ASN A 132 7.59 11.27 -0.15
C ASN A 132 7.60 11.57 -1.67
N GLU A 133 6.92 12.64 -2.07
CA GLU A 133 6.69 13.00 -3.48
C GLU A 133 8.00 13.29 -4.24
N ALA A 134 8.98 13.88 -3.56
CA ALA A 134 10.26 14.25 -4.18
C ALA A 134 11.35 13.18 -3.99
N GLN A 135 11.38 12.54 -2.83
CA GLN A 135 12.48 11.65 -2.41
C GLN A 135 12.13 10.17 -2.47
N GLY A 136 10.83 9.82 -2.57
CA GLY A 136 10.36 8.46 -2.44
C GLY A 136 10.56 7.92 -1.01
N LEU A 137 10.70 6.62 -0.89
CA LEU A 137 11.00 5.95 0.38
C LEU A 137 12.51 6.05 0.67
N ASN A 138 12.85 6.34 1.94
CA ASN A 138 14.24 6.35 2.38
C ASN A 138 14.76 4.92 2.65
N ALA A 139 16.05 4.80 3.00
CA ALA A 139 16.68 3.51 3.23
C ALA A 139 16.04 2.74 4.41
N GLU A 140 15.66 3.42 5.48
CA GLU A 140 15.04 2.82 6.67
C GLU A 140 13.63 2.32 6.36
N GLU A 141 12.84 3.10 5.62
CA GLU A 141 11.50 2.72 5.18
C GLU A 141 11.54 1.50 4.25
N LYS A 142 12.50 1.45 3.31
CA LYS A 142 12.72 0.28 2.45
C LYS A 142 13.17 -0.95 3.24
N ALA A 143 14.02 -0.77 4.25
CA ALA A 143 14.48 -1.85 5.12
C ALA A 143 13.35 -2.43 5.99
N ALA A 144 12.37 -1.62 6.39
CA ALA A 144 11.20 -2.06 7.14
C ALA A 144 10.25 -2.94 6.29
N ALA A 145 10.33 -2.86 4.95
CA ALA A 145 9.48 -3.62 4.05
C ALA A 145 9.90 -5.09 3.93
N THR A 146 8.91 -5.96 3.79
CA THR A 146 9.12 -7.37 3.43
C THR A 146 9.63 -7.50 1.98
N MET A 147 9.04 -6.70 1.09
CA MET A 147 9.38 -6.67 -0.34
C MET A 147 9.27 -5.26 -0.89
N ARG A 148 10.04 -4.98 -1.94
CA ARG A 148 9.96 -3.74 -2.72
C ARG A 148 9.32 -4.07 -4.05
N VAL A 149 8.19 -3.40 -4.34
CA VAL A 149 7.34 -3.68 -5.49
C VAL A 149 7.33 -2.48 -6.43
N ALA A 150 7.67 -2.70 -7.68
CA ALA A 150 7.62 -1.69 -8.73
C ALA A 150 6.30 -1.79 -9.51
N VAL A 151 5.62 -0.66 -9.65
CA VAL A 151 4.58 -0.50 -10.68
C VAL A 151 5.29 -0.32 -12.02
N PRO A 152 5.09 -1.19 -13.01
CA PRO A 152 5.78 -1.08 -14.28
C PRO A 152 5.37 0.20 -15.03
N VAL A 153 6.34 0.86 -15.64
CA VAL A 153 6.13 2.01 -16.52
C VAL A 153 6.43 1.57 -17.95
N TYR A 154 5.43 1.63 -18.80
CA TYR A 154 5.53 1.15 -20.20
C TYR A 154 5.87 2.25 -21.20
N GLY A 155 5.72 3.51 -20.80
CA GLY A 155 6.05 4.67 -21.60
C GLY A 155 7.40 5.28 -21.22
N SER A 156 7.57 6.56 -21.55
CA SER A 156 8.82 7.30 -21.32
C SER A 156 8.83 8.11 -20.01
N ALA A 157 7.78 8.02 -19.19
CA ALA A 157 7.76 8.68 -17.90
C ALA A 157 8.77 8.01 -16.94
N GLU A 158 9.43 8.79 -16.08
CA GLU A 158 10.38 8.25 -15.10
C GLU A 158 9.67 7.55 -13.94
N SER A 159 8.55 8.09 -13.48
CA SER A 159 7.76 7.56 -12.35
C SER A 159 6.30 7.99 -12.43
N LEU A 160 5.47 7.35 -11.61
CA LEU A 160 4.10 7.78 -11.37
C LEU A 160 4.04 8.77 -10.20
N ASN A 161 3.07 9.68 -10.25
CA ASN A 161 2.65 10.43 -9.06
C ASN A 161 2.32 9.46 -7.92
N VAL A 162 2.66 9.81 -6.67
CA VAL A 162 2.48 8.92 -5.52
C VAL A 162 1.02 8.52 -5.29
N GLY A 163 0.07 9.43 -5.49
CA GLY A 163 -1.36 9.12 -5.40
C GLY A 163 -1.81 8.15 -6.49
N THR A 164 -1.28 8.29 -7.69
CA THR A 164 -1.53 7.37 -8.81
C THR A 164 -0.94 5.98 -8.53
N ALA A 165 0.29 5.92 -8.05
CA ALA A 165 0.91 4.66 -7.64
C ALA A 165 0.11 3.97 -6.52
N ALA A 166 -0.37 4.74 -5.55
CA ALA A 166 -1.22 4.23 -4.47
C ALA A 166 -2.53 3.62 -5.02
N ALA A 167 -3.16 4.27 -6.00
CA ALA A 167 -4.36 3.73 -6.65
C ALA A 167 -4.09 2.35 -7.27
N VAL A 168 -3.02 2.22 -8.03
CA VAL A 168 -2.67 0.97 -8.70
C VAL A 168 -2.37 -0.13 -7.67
N CYS A 169 -1.54 0.15 -6.66
CA CYS A 169 -1.13 -0.82 -5.66
C CYS A 169 -2.30 -1.27 -4.76
N LEU A 170 -3.07 -0.33 -4.25
CA LEU A 170 -4.19 -0.63 -3.35
C LEU A 170 -5.29 -1.42 -4.07
N TYR A 171 -5.62 -1.06 -5.30
CA TYR A 171 -6.60 -1.81 -6.09
C TYR A 171 -6.12 -3.19 -6.50
N ALA A 172 -4.83 -3.38 -6.78
CA ALA A 172 -4.28 -4.70 -7.04
C ALA A 172 -4.52 -5.65 -5.85
N SER A 173 -4.24 -5.19 -4.62
CA SER A 173 -4.54 -5.96 -3.40
C SER A 173 -6.04 -6.10 -3.15
N ALA A 174 -6.82 -5.03 -3.28
CA ALA A 174 -8.25 -5.06 -3.02
C ALA A 174 -8.99 -6.05 -3.94
N MET A 175 -8.69 -6.03 -5.22
CA MET A 175 -9.27 -6.97 -6.19
C MET A 175 -8.88 -8.41 -5.88
N ALA A 176 -7.62 -8.66 -5.52
CA ALA A 176 -7.15 -9.99 -5.15
C ALA A 176 -7.82 -10.52 -3.87
N GLN A 177 -7.98 -9.67 -2.86
CA GLN A 177 -8.55 -10.04 -1.56
C GLN A 177 -10.07 -10.26 -1.61
N ARG A 178 -10.77 -9.59 -2.53
CA ARG A 178 -12.24 -9.58 -2.59
C ARG A 178 -12.84 -10.50 -3.64
N SER A 179 -12.05 -11.04 -4.54
CA SER A 179 -12.55 -11.91 -5.61
C SER A 179 -13.15 -13.24 -5.11
N ASN A 180 -12.93 -13.59 -3.84
CA ASN A 180 -13.55 -14.74 -3.19
C ASN A 180 -14.92 -14.42 -2.56
N SER A 181 -15.36 -13.16 -2.57
CA SER A 181 -16.62 -12.74 -1.96
C SER A 181 -17.77 -12.59 -2.97
N LEU A 182 -17.53 -12.92 -4.24
CA LEU A 182 -18.52 -12.89 -5.32
C LEU A 182 -19.03 -14.29 -5.71
N GLY A 183 -18.79 -15.27 -4.86
CA GLY A 183 -19.31 -16.62 -4.99
C GLY A 183 -20.52 -16.87 -4.12
#